data_0db666c11d686f85e88ea2c7e4b764e7
#
_entry.id   0db666c11d686f85e88ea2c7e4b764e7
#
_cell.length_a   1.000
_cell.length_b   1.000
_cell.length_c   1.000
_cell.angle_alpha   90.00
_cell.angle_beta   90.00
_cell.angle_gamma   90.00
#
_symmetry.space_group_name_H-M   'P 1'
#
loop_
_entity.id
_entity.type
_entity.pdbx_description
1 polymer ?
#
loop_
_entity_poly.entity_id
_entity_poly.type
_entity_poly.pdbx_seq_one_letter_code
_entity_poly.pdbx_strand_id
1 'polypeptide(L)'
;MEQRQYKSKRKSPDTLRDWRKHTVQSDILTLTLNPALDVLTSIDKVESTHKMRCDHAIEHPGGGGVNVARVLHRLGASCVAAYMAGGVTGERHHQWMLHEKVRCHLLPITHETRESFSVHENSSGQDFRFVLPGPEVSEAEVQACFEYVAQHLPKQFLVISGGIAPGVPIDFYARLTRLANQHGLPVVIDANGPALHAALQEGVFLFKPSLRELSQLVGHDLPDERSWISACHALIAQKKAQVIALSLGEQGAMVVSQDQCWRAEALKVDVQTTIGAGDSFVGGMVWALYKGHDLLHAFQYGMAASAAALLQKGTPLCQPFDVHRLLPSVVVHAL
;
A
#
# COMPACT_ATOMS: atom_id res chain seq x y z
N MET A 1 -21.07 6.45 58.07
CA MET A 1 -19.92 6.22 57.19
C MET A 1 -20.19 5.00 56.34
N GLU A 2 -20.83 5.16 55.19
CA GLU A 2 -21.17 4.09 54.26
C GLU A 2 -20.20 4.08 53.11
N GLN A 3 -19.40 3.03 52.99
CA GLN A 3 -18.55 2.78 51.85
C GLN A 3 -19.39 2.18 50.71
N ARG A 4 -19.70 2.96 49.68
CA ARG A 4 -20.28 2.48 48.43
C ARG A 4 -19.19 1.80 47.61
N GLN A 5 -19.23 0.47 47.57
CA GLN A 5 -18.46 -0.32 46.62
C GLN A 5 -18.99 -0.09 45.19
N TYR A 6 -18.17 0.53 44.33
CA TYR A 6 -18.42 0.60 42.89
C TYR A 6 -18.03 -0.75 42.25
N LYS A 7 -18.98 -1.64 42.04
CA LYS A 7 -18.81 -2.84 41.21
C LYS A 7 -18.88 -2.41 39.75
N SER A 8 -17.74 -2.27 39.09
CA SER A 8 -17.65 -2.11 37.65
C SER A 8 -18.07 -3.46 36.99
N LYS A 9 -19.23 -3.49 36.40
CA LYS A 9 -19.63 -4.57 35.49
C LYS A 9 -18.83 -4.42 34.19
N ARG A 10 -17.73 -5.16 34.06
CA ARG A 10 -17.11 -5.39 32.75
C ARG A 10 -18.10 -6.17 31.89
N LYS A 11 -18.73 -5.53 30.91
CA LYS A 11 -19.37 -6.22 29.81
C LYS A 11 -18.27 -6.76 28.93
N SER A 12 -18.18 -8.09 28.80
CA SER A 12 -17.37 -8.74 27.76
C SER A 12 -17.87 -8.25 26.39
N PRO A 13 -16.99 -7.88 25.46
CA PRO A 13 -17.43 -7.47 24.14
C PRO A 13 -17.82 -8.70 23.33
N ASP A 14 -19.11 -8.95 23.25
CA ASP A 14 -19.73 -9.94 22.35
C ASP A 14 -19.84 -9.38 20.91
N THR A 15 -18.91 -8.52 20.54
CA THR A 15 -18.87 -7.80 19.24
C THR A 15 -18.21 -8.60 18.11
N LEU A 16 -17.68 -9.80 18.40
CA LEU A 16 -17.01 -10.64 17.39
C LEU A 16 -17.97 -11.57 16.60
N ARG A 17 -19.27 -11.53 16.86
CA ARG A 17 -20.21 -12.48 16.25
C ARG A 17 -21.08 -11.96 15.10
N ASP A 18 -21.08 -10.67 14.79
CA ASP A 18 -22.07 -10.09 13.86
C ASP A 18 -21.56 -9.79 12.44
N TRP A 19 -20.27 -10.00 12.16
CA TRP A 19 -19.68 -9.74 10.85
C TRP A 19 -20.07 -10.75 9.75
N ARG A 20 -20.64 -11.90 10.13
CA ARG A 20 -21.04 -12.97 9.18
C ARG A 20 -22.33 -12.68 8.40
N LYS A 21 -23.05 -11.60 8.68
CA LYS A 21 -24.42 -11.39 8.16
C LYS A 21 -24.58 -10.41 7.02
N HIS A 22 -23.54 -9.64 6.64
CA HIS A 22 -23.64 -8.72 5.51
C HIS A 22 -22.41 -8.83 4.60
N THR A 23 -22.36 -9.87 3.79
CA THR A 23 -21.42 -9.98 2.66
C THR A 23 -21.86 -9.07 1.52
N VAL A 24 -21.76 -7.75 1.70
CA VAL A 24 -21.77 -6.85 0.55
C VAL A 24 -20.40 -6.97 -0.09
N GLN A 25 -20.34 -7.68 -1.22
CA GLN A 25 -19.14 -7.83 -2.03
C GLN A 25 -18.62 -6.43 -2.38
N SER A 26 -17.36 -6.11 -2.01
CA SER A 26 -16.72 -4.85 -2.35
C SER A 26 -16.32 -4.82 -3.82
N ASP A 27 -16.17 -3.62 -4.36
CA ASP A 27 -15.66 -3.49 -5.72
C ASP A 27 -14.14 -3.67 -5.77
N ILE A 28 -13.45 -3.27 -4.70
CA ILE A 28 -12.00 -3.39 -4.55
C ILE A 28 -11.69 -4.04 -3.19
N LEU A 29 -10.78 -5.00 -3.19
CA LEU A 29 -10.17 -5.57 -1.99
C LEU A 29 -8.68 -5.27 -2.01
N THR A 30 -8.15 -4.64 -0.96
CA THR A 30 -6.71 -4.54 -0.76
C THR A 30 -6.24 -5.54 0.27
N LEU A 31 -5.05 -6.11 0.08
CA LEU A 31 -4.46 -7.08 1.00
C LEU A 31 -3.09 -6.59 1.47
N THR A 32 -2.88 -6.63 2.80
CA THR A 32 -1.59 -6.36 3.45
C THR A 32 -1.26 -7.50 4.42
N LEU A 33 -0.21 -8.25 4.12
CA LEU A 33 0.21 -9.38 4.97
C LEU A 33 1.11 -8.98 6.14
N ASN A 34 1.78 -7.84 6.02
CA ASN A 34 2.76 -7.37 7.00
C ASN A 34 2.58 -5.85 7.27
N PRO A 35 1.43 -5.45 7.82
CA PRO A 35 1.19 -4.05 8.18
C PRO A 35 2.15 -3.61 9.30
N ALA A 36 2.21 -2.31 9.53
CA ALA A 36 2.94 -1.72 10.64
C ALA A 36 2.12 -0.58 11.25
N LEU A 37 2.27 -0.35 12.54
CA LEU A 37 1.90 0.92 13.11
C LEU A 37 3.05 1.90 12.82
N ASP A 38 2.82 2.88 11.97
CA ASP A 38 3.82 3.89 11.63
C ASP A 38 3.83 4.97 12.72
N VAL A 39 4.99 5.13 13.37
CA VAL A 39 5.23 6.13 14.41
C VAL A 39 6.17 7.18 13.84
N LEU A 40 5.70 8.41 13.75
CA LEU A 40 6.45 9.54 13.20
C LEU A 40 6.73 10.57 14.26
N THR A 41 7.94 11.09 14.25
CA THR A 41 8.36 12.16 15.14
C THR A 41 9.40 13.04 14.44
N SER A 42 9.76 14.15 15.07
CA SER A 42 10.86 15.01 14.63
C SER A 42 11.89 15.22 15.72
N ILE A 43 13.06 15.61 15.32
CA ILE A 43 14.16 16.02 16.19
C ILE A 43 14.96 17.12 15.48
N ASP A 44 15.61 17.97 16.25
CA ASP A 44 16.45 19.00 15.65
C ASP A 44 17.63 18.38 14.88
N LYS A 45 18.38 17.46 15.51
CA LYS A 45 19.52 16.79 14.91
C LYS A 45 19.66 15.34 15.37
N VAL A 46 19.98 14.45 14.42
CA VAL A 46 20.28 13.03 14.69
C VAL A 46 21.78 12.90 15.03
N GLU A 47 22.10 12.51 16.26
CA GLU A 47 23.48 12.36 16.73
C GLU A 47 23.70 10.96 17.31
N SER A 48 24.80 10.31 16.90
CA SER A 48 25.21 9.04 17.49
C SER A 48 25.69 9.25 18.94
N THR A 49 25.63 8.20 19.76
CA THR A 49 26.15 8.14 21.13
C THR A 49 25.44 9.00 22.19
N HIS A 50 24.46 9.80 21.83
CA HIS A 50 23.68 10.61 22.76
C HIS A 50 22.22 10.16 22.83
N LYS A 51 21.58 10.42 23.99
CA LYS A 51 20.13 10.21 24.12
C LYS A 51 19.40 11.32 23.38
N MET A 52 18.77 10.96 22.28
CA MET A 52 17.97 11.87 21.48
C MET A 52 16.55 12.00 22.05
N ARG A 53 16.09 13.23 22.23
CA ARG A 53 14.72 13.53 22.68
C ARG A 53 13.96 14.10 21.51
N CYS A 54 12.98 13.32 21.03
CA CYS A 54 12.13 13.68 19.92
C CYS A 54 10.90 14.48 20.38
N ASP A 55 10.25 15.13 19.45
CA ASP A 55 8.94 15.77 19.63
C ASP A 55 7.82 14.74 19.87
N HIS A 56 6.57 15.22 20.01
CA HIS A 56 5.42 14.34 20.12
C HIS A 56 5.30 13.43 18.91
N ALA A 57 5.18 12.13 19.17
CA ALA A 57 4.97 11.15 18.10
C ALA A 57 3.52 11.18 17.60
N ILE A 58 3.36 10.99 16.29
CA ILE A 58 2.08 10.81 15.62
C ILE A 58 2.03 9.38 15.11
N GLU A 59 0.89 8.71 15.28
CA GLU A 59 0.69 7.33 14.84
C GLU A 59 -0.27 7.26 13.67
N HIS A 60 0.04 6.38 12.72
CA HIS A 60 -0.83 6.08 11.59
C HIS A 60 -0.86 4.58 11.29
N PRO A 61 -1.99 4.05 10.77
CA PRO A 61 -2.03 2.69 10.28
C PRO A 61 -1.24 2.63 8.96
N GLY A 62 -0.15 1.86 8.96
CA GLY A 62 0.73 1.68 7.82
C GLY A 62 0.61 0.29 7.19
N GLY A 63 1.28 0.15 6.05
CA GLY A 63 1.27 -1.03 5.19
C GLY A 63 0.73 -0.70 3.80
N GLY A 64 1.36 -1.21 2.75
CA GLY A 64 1.07 -0.79 1.38
C GLY A 64 -0.42 -0.88 1.02
N GLY A 65 -1.03 -2.07 1.13
CA GLY A 65 -2.45 -2.24 0.81
C GLY A 65 -3.40 -1.48 1.76
N VAL A 66 -3.02 -1.30 3.04
CA VAL A 66 -3.73 -0.43 3.97
C VAL A 66 -3.71 1.01 3.47
N ASN A 67 -2.55 1.51 3.06
CA ASN A 67 -2.41 2.87 2.53
C ASN A 67 -3.18 3.06 1.23
N VAL A 68 -3.12 2.09 0.30
CA VAL A 68 -3.94 2.11 -0.93
C VAL A 68 -5.43 2.16 -0.59
N ALA A 69 -5.90 1.37 0.39
CA ALA A 69 -7.32 1.41 0.81
C ALA A 69 -7.72 2.76 1.39
N ARG A 70 -6.86 3.39 2.19
CA ARG A 70 -7.08 4.73 2.75
C ARG A 70 -7.21 5.78 1.63
N VAL A 71 -6.35 5.72 0.61
CA VAL A 71 -6.42 6.58 -0.58
C VAL A 71 -7.73 6.34 -1.33
N LEU A 72 -8.06 5.10 -1.64
CA LEU A 72 -9.30 4.72 -2.32
C LEU A 72 -10.55 5.20 -1.57
N HIS A 73 -10.56 5.02 -0.24
CA HIS A 73 -11.65 5.51 0.61
C HIS A 73 -11.81 7.03 0.53
N ARG A 74 -10.71 7.79 0.66
CA ARG A 74 -10.72 9.26 0.55
C ARG A 74 -11.23 9.73 -0.80
N LEU A 75 -10.86 9.04 -1.87
CA LEU A 75 -11.34 9.33 -3.24
C LEU A 75 -12.77 8.80 -3.51
N GLY A 76 -13.43 8.17 -2.53
CA GLY A 76 -14.83 7.73 -2.61
C GLY A 76 -15.03 6.43 -3.38
N ALA A 77 -14.06 5.51 -3.38
CA ALA A 77 -14.23 4.16 -3.93
C ALA A 77 -14.84 3.18 -2.91
N SER A 78 -15.55 2.16 -3.43
CA SER A 78 -16.03 1.03 -2.62
C SER A 78 -14.90 0.03 -2.43
N CYS A 79 -14.15 0.17 -1.34
CA CYS A 79 -12.97 -0.63 -1.01
C CYS A 79 -13.09 -1.27 0.37
N VAL A 80 -12.52 -2.45 0.54
CA VAL A 80 -12.27 -3.11 1.83
C VAL A 80 -10.77 -3.35 1.96
N ALA A 81 -10.19 -2.96 3.09
CA ALA A 81 -8.82 -3.32 3.45
C ALA A 81 -8.82 -4.61 4.27
N ALA A 82 -8.22 -5.69 3.75
CA ALA A 82 -7.91 -6.89 4.51
C ALA A 82 -6.44 -6.86 4.93
N TYR A 83 -6.15 -7.11 6.21
CA TYR A 83 -4.77 -7.11 6.70
C TYR A 83 -4.61 -8.01 7.92
N MET A 84 -3.42 -8.60 8.05
CA MET A 84 -3.07 -9.49 9.15
C MET A 84 -2.48 -8.65 10.29
N ALA A 85 -3.12 -8.67 11.47
CA ALA A 85 -2.63 -7.89 12.60
C ALA A 85 -2.95 -8.59 13.93
N GLY A 86 -2.09 -8.40 14.93
CA GLY A 86 -2.25 -9.02 16.27
C GLY A 86 -1.58 -8.21 17.35
N GLY A 87 -1.87 -8.58 18.61
CA GLY A 87 -1.35 -7.91 19.78
C GLY A 87 -1.93 -6.52 20.03
N VAL A 88 -1.32 -5.79 20.96
CA VAL A 88 -1.75 -4.42 21.32
C VAL A 88 -1.51 -3.44 20.18
N THR A 89 -0.39 -3.57 19.48
CA THR A 89 -0.06 -2.72 18.32
C THR A 89 -1.02 -2.97 17.17
N GLY A 90 -1.41 -4.24 16.92
CA GLY A 90 -2.42 -4.58 15.93
C GLY A 90 -3.80 -3.99 16.25
N GLU A 91 -4.20 -4.01 17.53
CA GLU A 91 -5.43 -3.36 17.97
C GLU A 91 -5.36 -1.83 17.78
N ARG A 92 -4.24 -1.17 18.15
CA ARG A 92 -4.04 0.28 17.91
C ARG A 92 -4.11 0.61 16.41
N HIS A 93 -3.46 -0.19 15.56
CA HIS A 93 -3.54 -0.06 14.10
C HIS A 93 -5.00 -0.15 13.61
N HIS A 94 -5.76 -1.13 14.11
CA HIS A 94 -7.16 -1.31 13.75
C HIS A 94 -8.04 -0.13 14.19
N GLN A 95 -7.82 0.40 15.40
CA GLN A 95 -8.54 1.57 15.90
C GLN A 95 -8.30 2.81 15.01
N TRP A 96 -7.10 3.01 14.51
CA TRP A 96 -6.82 4.08 13.54
C TRP A 96 -7.56 3.90 12.22
N MET A 97 -7.66 2.65 11.71
CA MET A 97 -8.46 2.35 10.51
C MET A 97 -9.94 2.69 10.71
N LEU A 98 -10.48 2.34 11.88
CA LEU A 98 -11.88 2.68 12.24
C LEU A 98 -12.07 4.18 12.40
N HIS A 99 -11.12 4.88 13.01
CA HIS A 99 -11.14 6.34 13.15
C HIS A 99 -11.17 7.06 11.79
N GLU A 100 -10.41 6.56 10.82
CA GLU A 100 -10.44 7.06 9.43
C GLU A 100 -11.68 6.58 8.66
N LYS A 101 -12.56 5.79 9.27
CA LYS A 101 -13.79 5.22 8.67
C LYS A 101 -13.54 4.37 7.43
N VAL A 102 -12.34 3.80 7.31
CA VAL A 102 -12.00 2.88 6.23
C VAL A 102 -12.69 1.54 6.50
N ARG A 103 -13.44 1.03 5.53
CA ARG A 103 -13.99 -0.33 5.63
C ARG A 103 -12.83 -1.32 5.63
N CYS A 104 -12.69 -2.09 6.69
CA CYS A 104 -11.57 -2.99 6.86
C CYS A 104 -11.98 -4.31 7.51
N HIS A 105 -11.17 -5.32 7.27
CA HIS A 105 -11.25 -6.63 7.91
C HIS A 105 -9.88 -7.00 8.47
N LEU A 106 -9.79 -7.05 9.79
CA LEU A 106 -8.61 -7.53 10.48
C LEU A 106 -8.62 -9.05 10.46
N LEU A 107 -7.56 -9.64 9.91
CA LEU A 107 -7.25 -11.07 9.96
C LEU A 107 -6.34 -11.31 11.17
N PRO A 108 -6.85 -11.90 12.26
CA PRO A 108 -6.10 -11.96 13.50
C PRO A 108 -4.89 -12.89 13.38
N ILE A 109 -3.76 -12.43 13.92
CA ILE A 109 -2.55 -13.24 14.13
C ILE A 109 -2.17 -13.25 15.60
N THR A 110 -1.43 -14.27 16.03
CA THR A 110 -1.06 -14.49 17.43
C THR A 110 0.01 -13.49 17.89
N HIS A 111 0.97 -13.19 17.01
CA HIS A 111 2.12 -12.35 17.36
C HIS A 111 1.82 -10.86 17.17
N GLU A 112 2.62 -10.03 17.85
CA GLU A 112 2.50 -8.58 17.87
C GLU A 112 2.77 -7.97 16.49
N THR A 113 1.88 -7.12 16.00
CA THR A 113 2.11 -6.31 14.80
C THR A 113 3.34 -5.41 15.00
N ARG A 114 4.18 -5.31 13.99
CA ARG A 114 5.39 -4.46 14.06
C ARG A 114 5.06 -2.98 14.10
N GLU A 115 5.98 -2.21 14.65
CA GLU A 115 6.03 -0.76 14.50
C GLU A 115 7.07 -0.38 13.45
N SER A 116 6.91 0.78 12.86
CA SER A 116 7.86 1.40 11.94
C SER A 116 8.09 2.84 12.41
N PHE A 117 9.34 3.21 12.65
CA PHE A 117 9.68 4.54 13.15
C PHE A 117 10.25 5.41 12.04
N SER A 118 9.72 6.62 11.92
CA SER A 118 10.27 7.65 11.05
C SER A 118 10.59 8.89 11.86
N VAL A 119 11.82 9.36 11.74
CA VAL A 119 12.32 10.56 12.44
C VAL A 119 12.70 11.59 11.39
N HIS A 120 12.05 12.73 11.42
CA HIS A 120 12.40 13.88 10.59
C HIS A 120 13.47 14.71 11.30
N GLU A 121 14.61 14.93 10.67
CA GLU A 121 15.66 15.81 11.19
C GLU A 121 15.44 17.23 10.68
N ASN A 122 15.07 18.14 11.58
CA ASN A 122 14.72 19.52 11.23
C ASN A 122 15.92 20.30 10.64
N SER A 123 17.14 20.02 11.10
CA SER A 123 18.35 20.75 10.69
C SER A 123 18.81 20.43 9.26
N SER A 124 18.59 19.21 8.79
CA SER A 124 19.00 18.78 7.45
C SER A 124 17.82 18.56 6.50
N GLY A 125 16.58 18.47 7.01
CA GLY A 125 15.40 18.08 6.26
C GLY A 125 15.38 16.62 5.85
N GLN A 126 16.23 15.76 6.44
CA GLN A 126 16.30 14.34 6.10
C GLN A 126 15.34 13.51 6.95
N ASP A 127 14.82 12.43 6.35
CA ASP A 127 14.00 11.45 7.04
C ASP A 127 14.81 10.17 7.31
N PHE A 128 14.82 9.74 8.57
CA PHE A 128 15.40 8.47 9.00
C PHE A 128 14.29 7.48 9.28
N ARG A 129 14.25 6.40 8.50
CA ARG A 129 13.19 5.39 8.62
C ARG A 129 13.74 4.05 9.10
N PHE A 130 13.20 3.57 10.23
CA PHE A 130 13.55 2.30 10.86
C PHE A 130 12.37 1.33 10.72
N VAL A 131 12.55 0.34 9.87
CA VAL A 131 11.51 -0.66 9.59
C VAL A 131 11.87 -1.95 10.31
N LEU A 132 11.08 -2.32 11.30
CA LEU A 132 11.27 -3.57 12.02
C LEU A 132 10.78 -4.77 11.18
N PRO A 133 11.36 -5.96 11.38
CA PRO A 133 10.81 -7.19 10.79
C PRO A 133 9.38 -7.42 11.27
N GLY A 134 8.57 -8.04 10.43
CA GLY A 134 7.22 -8.44 10.82
C GLY A 134 7.22 -9.60 11.80
N PRO A 135 6.07 -9.86 12.44
CA PRO A 135 5.87 -11.04 13.27
C PRO A 135 5.89 -12.31 12.42
N GLU A 136 6.24 -13.43 13.04
CA GLU A 136 6.07 -14.73 12.41
C GLU A 136 4.59 -15.11 12.38
N VAL A 137 4.13 -15.57 11.21
CA VAL A 137 2.74 -15.96 10.96
C VAL A 137 2.68 -17.47 10.80
N SER A 138 1.78 -18.12 11.53
CA SER A 138 1.59 -19.56 11.47
C SER A 138 0.89 -19.99 10.16
N GLU A 139 1.07 -21.25 9.79
CA GLU A 139 0.42 -21.84 8.62
C GLU A 139 -1.12 -21.73 8.70
N ALA A 140 -1.72 -21.90 9.88
CA ALA A 140 -3.15 -21.76 10.09
C ALA A 140 -3.64 -20.32 9.82
N GLU A 141 -2.88 -19.31 10.24
CA GLU A 141 -3.20 -17.90 10.00
C GLU A 141 -3.05 -17.54 8.52
N VAL A 142 -2.01 -18.06 7.86
CA VAL A 142 -1.81 -17.93 6.40
C VAL A 142 -2.98 -18.56 5.65
N GLN A 143 -3.40 -19.76 6.05
CA GLN A 143 -4.53 -20.45 5.42
C GLN A 143 -5.86 -19.70 5.64
N ALA A 144 -6.11 -19.19 6.84
CA ALA A 144 -7.28 -18.37 7.15
C ALA A 144 -7.32 -17.08 6.29
N CYS A 145 -6.16 -16.45 6.08
CA CYS A 145 -6.05 -15.29 5.20
C CYS A 145 -6.39 -15.65 3.74
N PHE A 146 -5.86 -16.75 3.23
CA PHE A 146 -6.18 -17.23 1.89
C PHE A 146 -7.67 -17.51 1.72
N GLU A 147 -8.27 -18.22 2.66
CA GLU A 147 -9.70 -18.56 2.66
C GLU A 147 -10.59 -17.33 2.72
N TYR A 148 -10.20 -16.33 3.54
CA TYR A 148 -10.92 -15.06 3.56
C TYR A 148 -10.94 -14.38 2.20
N VAL A 149 -9.78 -14.24 1.55
CA VAL A 149 -9.71 -13.63 0.21
C VAL A 149 -10.52 -14.44 -0.80
N ALA A 150 -10.42 -15.78 -0.78
CA ALA A 150 -11.15 -16.66 -1.69
C ALA A 150 -12.68 -16.53 -1.54
N GLN A 151 -13.17 -16.34 -0.31
CA GLN A 151 -14.60 -16.16 -0.02
C GLN A 151 -15.11 -14.74 -0.28
N HIS A 152 -14.21 -13.74 -0.37
CA HIS A 152 -14.55 -12.32 -0.49
C HIS A 152 -13.90 -11.65 -1.69
N LEU A 153 -13.73 -12.39 -2.79
CA LEU A 153 -13.19 -11.81 -4.03
C LEU A 153 -13.99 -10.56 -4.41
N PRO A 154 -13.31 -9.44 -4.72
CA PRO A 154 -13.97 -8.20 -5.09
C PRO A 154 -14.56 -8.30 -6.52
N LYS A 155 -15.34 -7.28 -6.91
CA LYS A 155 -15.95 -7.26 -8.25
C LYS A 155 -15.00 -6.80 -9.36
N GLN A 156 -14.04 -5.90 -9.03
CA GLN A 156 -13.24 -5.22 -10.04
C GLN A 156 -11.73 -5.39 -9.87
N PHE A 157 -11.19 -5.20 -8.66
CA PHE A 157 -9.74 -5.25 -8.44
C PHE A 157 -9.36 -5.93 -7.13
N LEU A 158 -8.42 -6.86 -7.20
CA LEU A 158 -7.64 -7.31 -6.05
C LEU A 158 -6.30 -6.55 -6.05
N VAL A 159 -6.05 -5.78 -4.99
CA VAL A 159 -4.80 -5.02 -4.83
C VAL A 159 -3.96 -5.70 -3.75
N ILE A 160 -2.78 -6.17 -4.12
CA ILE A 160 -1.80 -6.78 -3.22
C ILE A 160 -0.65 -5.80 -3.08
N SER A 161 -0.45 -5.24 -1.87
CA SER A 161 0.63 -4.26 -1.69
C SER A 161 1.35 -4.45 -0.36
N GLY A 162 2.66 -4.42 -0.42
CA GLY A 162 3.61 -4.64 0.65
C GLY A 162 4.29 -6.01 0.60
N GLY A 163 5.33 -6.19 1.43
CA GLY A 163 6.05 -7.44 1.58
C GLY A 163 5.27 -8.49 2.38
N ILE A 164 5.69 -9.75 2.28
CA ILE A 164 5.18 -10.83 3.12
C ILE A 164 5.77 -10.77 4.53
N ALA A 165 5.04 -11.27 5.51
CA ALA A 165 5.56 -11.48 6.86
C ALA A 165 6.38 -12.78 6.95
N PRO A 166 7.31 -12.92 7.92
CA PRO A 166 7.92 -14.21 8.24
C PRO A 166 6.88 -15.31 8.42
N GLY A 167 7.18 -16.53 7.98
CA GLY A 167 6.23 -17.66 8.02
C GLY A 167 5.26 -17.72 6.84
N VAL A 168 5.04 -16.63 6.10
CA VAL A 168 4.20 -16.66 4.89
C VAL A 168 4.98 -17.30 3.74
N PRO A 169 4.44 -18.33 3.06
CA PRO A 169 5.09 -18.96 1.91
C PRO A 169 5.34 -17.96 0.76
N ILE A 170 6.48 -18.11 0.11
CA ILE A 170 6.91 -17.24 -1.01
C ILE A 170 5.86 -17.26 -2.16
N ASP A 171 5.18 -18.37 -2.35
CA ASP A 171 4.18 -18.54 -3.41
C ASP A 171 2.78 -18.00 -3.03
N PHE A 172 2.61 -17.41 -1.85
CA PHE A 172 1.29 -16.98 -1.38
C PHE A 172 0.64 -15.98 -2.33
N TYR A 173 1.38 -14.98 -2.80
CA TYR A 173 0.86 -14.00 -3.78
C TYR A 173 0.58 -14.65 -5.14
N ALA A 174 1.40 -15.63 -5.55
CA ALA A 174 1.14 -16.40 -6.78
C ALA A 174 -0.19 -17.19 -6.68
N ARG A 175 -0.42 -17.85 -5.55
CA ARG A 175 -1.68 -18.59 -5.31
C ARG A 175 -2.90 -17.67 -5.37
N LEU A 176 -2.83 -16.48 -4.78
CA LEU A 176 -3.91 -15.49 -4.86
C LEU A 176 -4.09 -14.94 -6.27
N THR A 177 -3.00 -14.66 -6.97
CA THR A 177 -3.04 -14.18 -8.37
C THR A 177 -3.68 -15.24 -9.28
N ARG A 178 -3.30 -16.51 -9.14
CA ARG A 178 -3.91 -17.63 -9.87
C ARG A 178 -5.40 -17.72 -9.59
N LEU A 179 -5.81 -17.64 -8.32
CA LEU A 179 -7.21 -17.65 -7.93
C LEU A 179 -7.99 -16.48 -8.58
N ALA A 180 -7.45 -15.27 -8.52
CA ALA A 180 -8.06 -14.09 -9.14
C ALA A 180 -8.19 -14.26 -10.65
N ASN A 181 -7.14 -14.73 -11.33
CA ASN A 181 -7.14 -14.99 -12.78
C ASN A 181 -8.19 -16.02 -13.19
N GLN A 182 -8.41 -17.07 -12.39
CA GLN A 182 -9.49 -18.06 -12.64
C GLN A 182 -10.89 -17.45 -12.62
N HIS A 183 -11.06 -16.32 -11.93
CA HIS A 183 -12.32 -15.57 -11.86
C HIS A 183 -12.34 -14.34 -12.78
N GLY A 184 -11.34 -14.18 -13.66
CA GLY A 184 -11.23 -13.01 -14.54
C GLY A 184 -11.03 -11.69 -13.79
N LEU A 185 -10.53 -11.74 -12.55
CA LEU A 185 -10.37 -10.59 -11.70
C LEU A 185 -8.98 -9.97 -11.86
N PRO A 186 -8.87 -8.69 -12.26
CA PRO A 186 -7.59 -8.00 -12.37
C PRO A 186 -6.86 -7.88 -11.04
N VAL A 187 -5.57 -8.26 -11.02
CA VAL A 187 -4.67 -8.12 -9.87
C VAL A 187 -3.73 -6.94 -10.09
N VAL A 188 -3.71 -6.02 -9.12
CA VAL A 188 -2.75 -4.94 -9.03
C VAL A 188 -1.74 -5.30 -7.94
N ILE A 189 -0.44 -5.29 -8.27
CA ILE A 189 0.58 -5.69 -7.30
C ILE A 189 1.65 -4.60 -7.14
N ASP A 190 1.96 -4.29 -5.88
CA ASP A 190 3.06 -3.43 -5.45
C ASP A 190 3.80 -4.14 -4.31
N ALA A 191 4.70 -5.02 -4.67
CA ALA A 191 5.46 -5.86 -3.74
C ALA A 191 6.91 -6.00 -4.24
N ASN A 192 7.74 -6.65 -3.46
CA ASN A 192 9.14 -6.88 -3.79
C ASN A 192 9.60 -8.31 -3.47
N GLY A 193 10.83 -8.61 -3.88
CA GLY A 193 11.50 -9.85 -3.54
C GLY A 193 10.89 -11.11 -4.18
N PRO A 194 11.20 -12.29 -3.61
CA PRO A 194 10.80 -13.57 -4.19
C PRO A 194 9.28 -13.77 -4.34
N ALA A 195 8.49 -13.23 -3.43
CA ALA A 195 7.03 -13.34 -3.49
C ALA A 195 6.44 -12.61 -4.70
N LEU A 196 6.99 -11.43 -5.06
CA LEU A 196 6.65 -10.75 -6.30
C LEU A 196 7.01 -11.58 -7.51
N HIS A 197 8.25 -12.12 -7.56
CA HIS A 197 8.70 -12.96 -8.67
C HIS A 197 7.73 -14.14 -8.90
N ALA A 198 7.31 -14.81 -7.84
CA ALA A 198 6.33 -15.89 -7.92
C ALA A 198 4.97 -15.42 -8.47
N ALA A 199 4.46 -14.28 -7.99
CA ALA A 199 3.19 -13.72 -8.44
C ALA A 199 3.21 -13.34 -9.93
N LEU A 200 4.31 -12.76 -10.42
CA LEU A 200 4.48 -12.38 -11.82
C LEU A 200 4.50 -13.59 -12.78
N GLN A 201 4.79 -14.81 -12.32
CA GLN A 201 4.67 -16.02 -13.17
C GLN A 201 3.22 -16.37 -13.48
N GLU A 202 2.27 -15.93 -12.63
CA GLU A 202 0.83 -16.14 -12.85
C GLU A 202 0.21 -15.06 -13.75
N GLY A 203 0.93 -13.97 -14.04
CA GLY A 203 0.46 -12.82 -14.81
C GLY A 203 -0.48 -11.91 -14.01
N VAL A 204 -0.10 -10.65 -13.86
CA VAL A 204 -0.91 -9.62 -13.17
C VAL A 204 -1.44 -8.59 -14.17
N PHE A 205 -2.50 -7.89 -13.78
CA PHE A 205 -3.01 -6.78 -14.59
C PHE A 205 -2.05 -5.57 -14.54
N LEU A 206 -1.71 -5.11 -13.34
CA LEU A 206 -0.84 -3.97 -13.16
C LEU A 206 0.24 -4.27 -12.11
N PHE A 207 1.48 -3.97 -12.46
CA PHE A 207 2.65 -4.05 -11.58
C PHE A 207 3.31 -2.67 -11.46
N LYS A 208 3.59 -2.23 -10.21
CA LYS A 208 4.25 -0.95 -9.96
C LYS A 208 5.64 -1.14 -9.33
N PRO A 209 6.69 -1.24 -10.11
CA PRO A 209 8.05 -1.20 -9.59
C PRO A 209 8.58 0.24 -9.47
N SER A 210 9.57 0.42 -8.60
CA SER A 210 10.58 1.46 -8.77
C SER A 210 11.64 1.01 -9.79
N LEU A 211 12.44 1.96 -10.29
CA LEU A 211 13.54 1.61 -11.21
C LEU A 211 14.53 0.60 -10.59
N ARG A 212 14.80 0.76 -9.29
CA ARG A 212 15.65 -0.18 -8.54
C ARG A 212 15.05 -1.59 -8.50
N GLU A 213 13.77 -1.71 -8.23
CA GLU A 213 13.05 -2.99 -8.18
C GLU A 213 12.97 -3.63 -9.56
N LEU A 214 12.76 -2.84 -10.61
CA LEU A 214 12.77 -3.32 -11.98
C LEU A 214 14.17 -3.87 -12.35
N SER A 215 15.26 -3.15 -12.04
CA SER A 215 16.64 -3.62 -12.26
C SER A 215 16.92 -4.94 -11.52
N GLN A 216 16.48 -5.03 -10.26
CA GLN A 216 16.61 -6.28 -9.48
C GLN A 216 15.81 -7.44 -10.09
N LEU A 217 14.59 -7.16 -10.59
CA LEU A 217 13.73 -8.15 -11.22
C LEU A 217 14.32 -8.71 -12.51
N VAL A 218 14.93 -7.85 -13.35
CA VAL A 218 15.55 -8.28 -14.61
C VAL A 218 16.99 -8.75 -14.46
N GLY A 219 17.63 -8.50 -13.31
CA GLY A 219 18.96 -9.00 -12.96
C GLY A 219 20.13 -8.22 -13.58
N HIS A 220 19.90 -7.02 -14.10
CA HIS A 220 20.95 -6.15 -14.66
C HIS A 220 20.59 -4.68 -14.51
N ASP A 221 21.59 -3.81 -14.64
CA ASP A 221 21.40 -2.35 -14.59
C ASP A 221 20.59 -1.85 -15.78
N LEU A 222 19.81 -0.83 -15.52
CA LEU A 222 18.98 -0.12 -16.49
C LEU A 222 19.41 1.35 -16.53
N PRO A 223 20.42 1.72 -17.34
CA PRO A 223 21.08 3.02 -17.23
C PRO A 223 20.31 4.17 -17.88
N ASP A 224 19.35 3.88 -18.77
CA ASP A 224 18.63 4.89 -19.54
C ASP A 224 17.18 4.50 -19.82
N GLU A 225 16.41 5.46 -20.32
CA GLU A 225 14.99 5.30 -20.61
C GLU A 225 14.71 4.20 -21.64
N ARG A 226 15.59 4.03 -22.64
CA ARG A 226 15.45 2.98 -23.65
C ARG A 226 15.54 1.60 -23.00
N SER A 227 16.47 1.42 -22.07
CA SER A 227 16.61 0.16 -21.32
C SER A 227 15.40 -0.09 -20.39
N TRP A 228 14.81 0.96 -19.78
CA TRP A 228 13.60 0.85 -18.96
C TRP A 228 12.43 0.35 -19.79
N ILE A 229 12.18 0.99 -20.93
CA ILE A 229 11.10 0.62 -21.86
C ILE A 229 11.28 -0.82 -22.35
N SER A 230 12.51 -1.18 -22.76
CA SER A 230 12.81 -2.53 -23.24
C SER A 230 12.55 -3.59 -22.16
N ALA A 231 12.96 -3.34 -20.91
CA ALA A 231 12.72 -4.23 -19.78
C ALA A 231 11.22 -4.40 -19.51
N CYS A 232 10.45 -3.29 -19.52
CA CYS A 232 9.00 -3.34 -19.34
C CYS A 232 8.33 -4.16 -20.45
N HIS A 233 8.65 -3.91 -21.73
CA HIS A 233 8.09 -4.66 -22.84
C HIS A 233 8.48 -6.15 -22.79
N ALA A 234 9.70 -6.49 -22.36
CA ALA A 234 10.11 -7.88 -22.19
C ALA A 234 9.26 -8.63 -21.15
N LEU A 235 8.92 -7.99 -20.03
CA LEU A 235 8.05 -8.56 -19.00
C LEU A 235 6.59 -8.68 -19.49
N ILE A 236 6.10 -7.72 -20.26
CA ILE A 236 4.75 -7.74 -20.86
C ILE A 236 4.66 -8.85 -21.93
N ALA A 237 5.66 -8.96 -22.80
CA ALA A 237 5.74 -10.03 -23.81
C ALA A 237 5.77 -11.43 -23.19
N GLN A 238 6.39 -11.57 -22.00
CA GLN A 238 6.35 -12.79 -21.19
C GLN A 238 5.04 -12.99 -20.42
N LYS A 239 4.03 -12.12 -20.62
CA LYS A 239 2.73 -12.15 -19.93
C LYS A 239 2.82 -12.04 -18.41
N LYS A 240 3.91 -11.49 -17.87
CA LYS A 240 4.10 -11.28 -16.42
C LYS A 240 3.23 -10.14 -15.89
N ALA A 241 3.00 -9.11 -16.71
CA ALA A 241 2.08 -8.02 -16.44
C ALA A 241 1.45 -7.53 -17.74
N GLN A 242 0.23 -6.97 -17.66
CA GLN A 242 -0.40 -6.28 -18.80
C GLN A 242 0.03 -4.80 -18.84
N VAL A 243 0.20 -4.21 -17.67
CA VAL A 243 0.60 -2.81 -17.47
C VAL A 243 1.72 -2.76 -16.43
N ILE A 244 2.76 -2.00 -16.73
CA ILE A 244 3.83 -1.68 -15.79
C ILE A 244 3.84 -0.17 -15.55
N ALA A 245 3.67 0.22 -14.29
CA ALA A 245 3.70 1.60 -13.84
C ALA A 245 5.02 1.86 -13.10
N LEU A 246 6.07 2.22 -13.84
CA LEU A 246 7.43 2.39 -13.35
C LEU A 246 7.59 3.74 -12.66
N SER A 247 7.87 3.74 -11.36
CA SER A 247 8.20 4.97 -10.62
C SER A 247 9.69 5.30 -10.71
N LEU A 248 10.01 6.57 -10.94
CA LEU A 248 11.36 7.09 -11.19
C LEU A 248 11.78 8.16 -10.17
N GLY A 249 11.10 8.20 -9.01
CA GLY A 249 11.39 9.18 -7.96
C GLY A 249 11.18 10.62 -8.46
N GLU A 250 12.19 11.46 -8.28
CA GLU A 250 12.17 12.86 -8.69
C GLU A 250 12.08 13.06 -10.21
N GLN A 251 12.34 12.03 -10.99
CA GLN A 251 12.16 12.05 -12.43
C GLN A 251 10.72 11.76 -12.86
N GLY A 252 9.80 11.48 -11.92
CA GLY A 252 8.39 11.21 -12.18
C GLY A 252 8.08 9.72 -12.37
N ALA A 253 7.37 9.35 -13.43
CA ALA A 253 6.99 7.96 -13.69
C ALA A 253 6.76 7.67 -15.18
N MET A 254 6.63 6.40 -15.50
CA MET A 254 6.33 5.88 -16.83
C MET A 254 5.25 4.81 -16.72
N VAL A 255 4.35 4.75 -17.68
CA VAL A 255 3.41 3.62 -17.83
C VAL A 255 3.63 2.97 -19.17
N VAL A 256 3.80 1.65 -19.16
CA VAL A 256 4.03 0.83 -20.35
C VAL A 256 2.97 -0.27 -20.40
N SER A 257 2.32 -0.43 -21.55
CA SER A 257 1.48 -1.56 -21.90
C SER A 257 1.95 -2.17 -23.23
N GLN A 258 1.22 -3.12 -23.78
CA GLN A 258 1.58 -3.73 -25.08
C GLN A 258 1.68 -2.67 -26.19
N ASP A 259 0.73 -1.75 -26.24
CA ASP A 259 0.56 -0.82 -27.37
C ASP A 259 0.80 0.65 -27.00
N GLN A 260 1.09 0.94 -25.72
CA GLN A 260 1.16 2.30 -25.21
C GLN A 260 2.34 2.44 -24.25
N CYS A 261 3.07 3.53 -24.42
CA CYS A 261 4.14 3.96 -23.53
C CYS A 261 4.03 5.45 -23.28
N TRP A 262 3.90 5.85 -22.03
CA TRP A 262 3.81 7.25 -21.61
C TRP A 262 4.78 7.57 -20.50
N ARG A 263 5.25 8.80 -20.54
CA ARG A 263 6.19 9.41 -19.59
C ARG A 263 5.56 10.65 -18.99
N ALA A 264 5.65 10.82 -17.69
CA ALA A 264 5.32 12.06 -17.00
C ALA A 264 6.47 12.48 -16.09
N GLU A 265 6.83 13.75 -16.12
CA GLU A 265 7.76 14.35 -15.17
C GLU A 265 7.10 14.49 -13.80
N ALA A 266 7.92 14.49 -12.74
CA ALA A 266 7.42 14.76 -11.40
C ALA A 266 6.86 16.19 -11.33
N LEU A 267 5.71 16.33 -10.68
CA LEU A 267 5.14 17.64 -10.39
C LEU A 267 6.02 18.36 -9.37
N LYS A 268 6.33 19.62 -9.65
CA LYS A 268 7.07 20.48 -8.73
C LYS A 268 6.14 20.92 -7.60
N VAL A 269 6.35 20.37 -6.43
CA VAL A 269 5.59 20.67 -5.20
C VAL A 269 6.55 20.91 -4.03
N ASP A 270 6.05 21.57 -2.98
CA ASP A 270 6.80 21.73 -1.73
C ASP A 270 6.76 20.42 -0.93
N VAL A 271 7.82 19.63 -1.07
CA VAL A 271 7.90 18.27 -0.49
C VAL A 271 8.06 18.33 1.02
N GLN A 272 7.06 17.83 1.74
CA GLN A 272 7.07 17.70 3.20
C GLN A 272 7.43 16.28 3.64
N THR A 273 7.12 15.26 2.84
CA THR A 273 7.47 13.86 3.08
C THR A 273 7.45 13.09 1.77
N THR A 274 8.20 12.00 1.68
CA THR A 274 8.14 11.04 0.56
C THR A 274 7.36 9.77 0.89
N ILE A 275 6.93 9.63 2.15
CA ILE A 275 6.23 8.44 2.64
C ILE A 275 4.82 8.38 2.05
N GLY A 276 4.42 7.20 1.56
CA GLY A 276 3.07 6.97 1.01
C GLY A 276 2.82 7.53 -0.39
N ALA A 277 3.82 8.16 -1.03
CA ALA A 277 3.70 8.64 -2.41
C ALA A 277 3.45 7.49 -3.40
N GLY A 278 4.16 6.36 -3.23
CA GLY A 278 3.96 5.16 -4.05
C GLY A 278 2.59 4.52 -3.85
N ASP A 279 2.13 4.41 -2.60
CA ASP A 279 0.80 3.88 -2.29
C ASP A 279 -0.30 4.80 -2.83
N SER A 280 -0.10 6.13 -2.74
CA SER A 280 -1.01 7.13 -3.31
C SER A 280 -1.04 7.06 -4.83
N PHE A 281 0.10 6.82 -5.49
CA PHE A 281 0.15 6.58 -6.92
C PHE A 281 -0.69 5.38 -7.34
N VAL A 282 -0.51 4.24 -6.68
CA VAL A 282 -1.32 3.02 -6.93
C VAL A 282 -2.80 3.30 -6.66
N GLY A 283 -3.11 3.92 -5.52
CA GLY A 283 -4.48 4.26 -5.14
C GLY A 283 -5.17 5.17 -6.16
N GLY A 284 -4.47 6.20 -6.67
CA GLY A 284 -4.96 7.09 -7.70
C GLY A 284 -5.22 6.38 -9.02
N MET A 285 -4.28 5.53 -9.48
CA MET A 285 -4.46 4.73 -10.69
C MET A 285 -5.64 3.78 -10.57
N VAL A 286 -5.71 3.00 -9.49
CA VAL A 286 -6.79 2.03 -9.25
C VAL A 286 -8.14 2.75 -9.15
N TRP A 287 -8.20 3.91 -8.50
CA TRP A 287 -9.43 4.70 -8.41
C TRP A 287 -9.92 5.13 -9.79
N ALA A 288 -9.04 5.65 -10.65
CA ALA A 288 -9.41 6.09 -11.98
C ALA A 288 -9.89 4.91 -12.85
N LEU A 289 -9.19 3.78 -12.83
CA LEU A 289 -9.61 2.55 -13.52
C LEU A 289 -10.96 2.04 -12.98
N TYR A 290 -11.16 2.07 -11.67
CA TYR A 290 -12.44 1.74 -11.02
C TYR A 290 -13.59 2.63 -11.51
N LYS A 291 -13.32 3.91 -11.79
CA LYS A 291 -14.29 4.86 -12.37
C LYS A 291 -14.51 4.69 -13.86
N GLY A 292 -13.79 3.76 -14.52
CA GLY A 292 -13.93 3.50 -15.96
C GLY A 292 -13.11 4.43 -16.85
N HIS A 293 -12.15 5.17 -16.28
CA HIS A 293 -11.19 5.94 -17.06
C HIS A 293 -10.20 5.02 -17.79
N ASP A 294 -9.67 5.48 -18.91
CA ASP A 294 -8.60 4.79 -19.62
C ASP A 294 -7.26 4.82 -18.87
N LEU A 295 -6.28 4.10 -19.40
CA LEU A 295 -4.97 3.97 -18.76
C LEU A 295 -4.19 5.29 -18.70
N LEU A 296 -4.35 6.19 -19.70
CA LEU A 296 -3.72 7.49 -19.68
C LEU A 296 -4.24 8.36 -18.54
N HIS A 297 -5.56 8.46 -18.40
CA HIS A 297 -6.17 9.18 -17.27
C HIS A 297 -5.83 8.54 -15.94
N ALA A 298 -5.80 7.20 -15.86
CA ALA A 298 -5.38 6.51 -14.65
C ALA A 298 -3.94 6.87 -14.27
N PHE A 299 -3.04 6.96 -15.24
CA PHE A 299 -1.67 7.41 -15.00
C PHE A 299 -1.61 8.85 -14.49
N GLN A 300 -2.39 9.76 -15.08
CA GLN A 300 -2.48 11.14 -14.62
C GLN A 300 -2.98 11.25 -13.18
N TYR A 301 -4.02 10.48 -12.82
CA TYR A 301 -4.51 10.42 -11.43
C TYR A 301 -3.47 9.84 -10.47
N GLY A 302 -2.73 8.81 -10.88
CA GLY A 302 -1.61 8.26 -10.10
C GLY A 302 -0.55 9.32 -9.81
N MET A 303 -0.12 10.07 -10.84
CA MET A 303 0.86 11.16 -10.71
C MET A 303 0.37 12.28 -9.78
N ALA A 304 -0.87 12.72 -9.96
CA ALA A 304 -1.46 13.76 -9.13
C ALA A 304 -1.60 13.30 -7.66
N ALA A 305 -2.02 12.05 -7.43
CA ALA A 305 -2.15 11.48 -6.09
C ALA A 305 -0.78 11.30 -5.40
N SER A 306 0.22 10.85 -6.14
CA SER A 306 1.60 10.77 -5.65
C SER A 306 2.13 12.15 -5.22
N ALA A 307 1.99 13.16 -6.08
CA ALA A 307 2.41 14.52 -5.77
C ALA A 307 1.61 15.15 -4.61
N ALA A 308 0.31 14.88 -4.52
CA ALA A 308 -0.53 15.35 -3.43
C ALA A 308 -0.12 14.75 -2.07
N ALA A 309 0.40 13.52 -2.06
CA ALA A 309 0.93 12.90 -0.84
C ALA A 309 2.20 13.61 -0.33
N LEU A 310 3.04 14.11 -1.24
CA LEU A 310 4.27 14.83 -0.89
C LEU A 310 4.02 16.15 -0.14
N LEU A 311 2.84 16.76 -0.31
CA LEU A 311 2.47 18.05 0.31
C LEU A 311 2.15 17.93 1.81
N GLN A 312 1.98 16.74 2.29
CA GLN A 312 1.45 16.51 3.63
C GLN A 312 2.59 16.40 4.65
N LYS A 313 2.35 16.79 5.91
CA LYS A 313 3.28 16.53 7.02
C LYS A 313 2.94 15.21 7.70
N GLY A 314 3.93 14.41 7.98
CA GLY A 314 3.74 13.10 8.62
C GLY A 314 3.57 11.94 7.62
N THR A 315 2.66 10.99 7.83
CA THR A 315 2.23 10.00 6.83
C THR A 315 0.80 10.21 6.36
N PRO A 316 0.45 11.34 5.94
CA PRO A 316 -0.83 11.53 5.34
C PRO A 316 -0.66 11.26 3.86
N LEU A 317 -1.38 10.30 3.42
CA LEU A 317 -1.62 10.01 2.03
C LEU A 317 -2.31 11.20 1.35
N CYS A 318 -2.42 11.19 0.04
CA CYS A 318 -3.03 12.27 -0.72
C CYS A 318 -4.42 12.67 -0.19
N GLN A 319 -4.73 13.96 -0.27
CA GLN A 319 -6.06 14.49 -0.02
C GLN A 319 -6.79 14.72 -1.35
N PRO A 320 -8.08 14.43 -1.46
CA PRO A 320 -8.85 14.57 -2.71
C PRO A 320 -8.76 15.97 -3.31
N PHE A 321 -8.82 17.00 -2.48
CA PHE A 321 -8.68 18.39 -2.92
C PHE A 321 -7.35 18.63 -3.66
N ASP A 322 -6.24 18.14 -3.10
CA ASP A 322 -4.92 18.32 -3.71
C ASP A 322 -4.77 17.51 -4.99
N VAL A 323 -5.32 16.28 -5.02
CA VAL A 323 -5.32 15.45 -6.24
C VAL A 323 -6.02 16.19 -7.39
N HIS A 324 -7.23 16.69 -7.15
CA HIS A 324 -7.98 17.41 -8.18
C HIS A 324 -7.32 18.73 -8.60
N ARG A 325 -6.71 19.44 -7.67
CA ARG A 325 -5.96 20.68 -7.93
C ARG A 325 -4.72 20.44 -8.77
N LEU A 326 -4.00 19.34 -8.55
CA LEU A 326 -2.74 19.01 -9.24
C LEU A 326 -2.97 18.30 -10.57
N LEU A 327 -4.08 17.59 -10.74
CA LEU A 327 -4.37 16.81 -11.95
C LEU A 327 -4.19 17.57 -13.27
N PRO A 328 -4.68 18.82 -13.42
CA PRO A 328 -4.48 19.59 -14.67
C PRO A 328 -3.01 19.92 -14.98
N SER A 329 -2.13 19.83 -13.99
CA SER A 329 -0.69 20.11 -14.15
C SER A 329 0.12 18.87 -14.54
N VAL A 330 -0.51 17.69 -14.61
CA VAL A 330 0.16 16.47 -15.05
C VAL A 330 0.29 16.47 -16.56
N VAL A 331 1.51 16.70 -17.05
CA VAL A 331 1.82 16.63 -18.48
C VAL A 331 2.35 15.23 -18.78
N VAL A 332 1.74 14.57 -19.76
CA VAL A 332 2.10 13.23 -20.20
C VAL A 332 2.54 13.26 -21.65
N HIS A 333 3.65 12.64 -21.96
CA HIS A 333 4.22 12.50 -23.30
C HIS A 333 4.12 11.03 -23.73
N ALA A 334 3.68 10.80 -24.96
CA ALA A 334 3.79 9.49 -25.60
C ALA A 334 5.24 9.24 -26.03
N LEU A 335 5.73 8.01 -25.86
CA LEU A 335 7.05 7.57 -26.23
C LEU A 335 7.01 6.53 -27.35
#